data_831f506351c9353b71a98f3316afad1f
#
_entry.id   831f506351c9353b71a98f3316afad1f
#
_cell.length_a   1.000
_cell.length_b   1.000
_cell.length_c   1.000
_cell.angle_alpha   90.00
_cell.angle_beta   90.00
_cell.angle_gamma   90.00
#
_symmetry.space_group_name_H-M   'P 1'
#
loop_
_entity.id
_entity.type
_entity.pdbx_description
1 polymer ?
#
loop_
_entity_poly.entity_id
_entity_poly.type
_entity_poly.pdbx_seq_one_letter_code
_entity_poly.pdbx_strand_id
1 'polypeptide(L)'
;MIGLLKKMKPREWLMALVCAILVLGQIYFDLALPDYMSELTVLIKTPGSGMPQIWDTGVSMLCCVLASAALSVVCGFLAAKIAAGFSYTVREDVFNKVADFGQKEMLEFSVPSLINRTTNDITQIQVLIAMGLQIIIKSPIMAVWAII
;
A
#
# COMPACT_ATOMS: atom_id res chain seq x y z
N MET A 1 0.75 10.09 -16.42
CA MET A 1 1.00 9.09 -15.36
C MET A 1 1.83 7.90 -15.84
N ILE A 2 1.52 7.27 -16.96
CA ILE A 2 2.28 6.10 -17.50
C ILE A 2 3.75 6.42 -17.77
N GLY A 3 4.08 7.63 -18.24
CA GLY A 3 5.48 8.07 -18.48
C GLY A 3 6.32 8.22 -17.21
N LEU A 4 5.67 8.48 -16.07
CA LEU A 4 6.34 8.58 -14.77
C LEU A 4 6.70 7.20 -14.19
N LEU A 5 5.84 6.20 -14.39
CA LEU A 5 6.12 4.81 -13.98
C LEU A 5 7.31 4.21 -14.75
N LYS A 6 7.57 4.66 -15.97
CA LYS A 6 8.71 4.22 -16.79
C LYS A 6 10.07 4.70 -16.25
N LYS A 7 10.09 5.70 -15.35
CA LYS A 7 11.29 6.20 -14.68
C LYS A 7 11.67 5.46 -13.41
N MET A 8 10.84 4.50 -12.96
CA MET A 8 11.14 3.68 -11.80
C MET A 8 12.37 2.79 -12.05
N LYS A 9 13.28 2.76 -11.09
CA LYS A 9 14.46 1.89 -11.14
C LYS A 9 14.04 0.42 -11.06
N PRO A 10 14.79 -0.54 -11.67
CA PRO A 10 14.43 -1.97 -11.65
C PRO A 10 14.29 -2.53 -10.22
N ARG A 11 14.99 -1.95 -9.25
CA ARG A 11 14.88 -2.29 -7.83
C ARG A 11 13.51 -1.92 -7.24
N GLU A 12 12.92 -0.83 -7.68
CA GLU A 12 11.59 -0.38 -7.23
C GLU A 12 10.50 -1.28 -7.80
N TRP A 13 10.67 -1.77 -9.03
CA TRP A 13 9.79 -2.77 -9.65
C TRP A 13 9.81 -4.09 -8.90
N LEU A 14 11.00 -4.55 -8.48
CA LEU A 14 11.12 -5.75 -7.65
C LEU A 14 10.43 -5.57 -6.30
N MET A 15 10.63 -4.42 -5.65
CA MET A 15 9.94 -4.11 -4.39
C MET A 15 8.41 -4.02 -4.56
N ALA A 16 7.92 -3.49 -5.67
CA ALA A 16 6.50 -3.43 -5.98
C ALA A 16 5.90 -4.84 -6.18
N LEU A 17 6.63 -5.74 -6.85
CA LEU A 17 6.23 -7.13 -7.03
C LEU A 17 6.18 -7.86 -5.68
N VAL A 18 7.18 -7.69 -4.82
CA VAL A 18 7.20 -8.26 -3.46
C VAL A 18 6.01 -7.71 -2.65
N CYS A 19 5.76 -6.41 -2.73
CA CYS A 19 4.62 -5.78 -2.07
C CYS A 19 3.29 -6.40 -2.54
N ALA A 20 3.12 -6.63 -3.84
CA ALA A 20 1.93 -7.27 -4.41
C ALA A 20 1.72 -8.69 -3.85
N ILE A 21 2.78 -9.49 -3.77
CA ILE A 21 2.72 -10.85 -3.19
C ILE A 21 2.31 -10.81 -1.71
N LEU A 22 2.89 -9.89 -0.94
CA LEU A 22 2.55 -9.72 0.48
C LEU A 22 1.10 -9.27 0.67
N VAL A 23 0.59 -8.38 -0.20
CA VAL A 23 -0.82 -7.96 -0.20
C VAL A 23 -1.75 -9.13 -0.49
N LEU A 24 -1.39 -10.04 -1.41
CA LEU A 24 -2.16 -11.27 -1.65
C LEU A 24 -2.23 -12.14 -0.40
N GLY A 25 -1.10 -12.35 0.28
CA GLY A 25 -1.06 -13.06 1.56
C GLY A 25 -1.91 -12.39 2.64
N GLN A 26 -1.87 -11.06 2.73
CA GLN A 26 -2.70 -10.30 3.67
C GLN A 26 -4.19 -10.49 3.38
N ILE A 27 -4.61 -10.42 2.12
CA ILE A 27 -6.00 -10.60 1.72
C ILE A 27 -6.50 -12.00 2.09
N TYR A 28 -5.68 -13.03 1.92
CA TYR A 28 -6.03 -14.39 2.32
C TYR A 28 -6.37 -14.48 3.81
N PHE A 29 -5.57 -13.89 4.69
CA PHE A 29 -5.84 -13.85 6.12
C PHE A 29 -7.06 -12.97 6.46
N ASP A 30 -7.21 -11.82 5.81
CA ASP A 30 -8.37 -10.92 6.02
C ASP A 30 -9.69 -11.61 5.66
N LEU A 31 -9.70 -12.46 4.62
CA LEU A 31 -10.88 -13.20 4.17
C LEU A 31 -11.17 -14.48 4.97
N ALA A 32 -10.18 -15.04 5.64
CA ALA A 32 -10.38 -16.16 6.56
C ALA A 32 -11.11 -15.74 7.86
N LEU A 33 -11.08 -14.46 8.23
CA LEU A 33 -11.70 -13.97 9.45
C LEU A 33 -13.22 -14.16 9.50
N PRO A 34 -14.02 -13.85 8.46
CA PRO A 34 -15.46 -14.11 8.45
C PRO A 34 -15.79 -15.60 8.63
N ASP A 35 -14.98 -16.52 8.08
CA ASP A 35 -15.17 -17.94 8.21
C ASP A 35 -15.01 -18.41 9.66
N TYR A 36 -13.94 -17.97 10.32
CA TYR A 36 -13.72 -18.24 11.76
C TYR A 36 -14.83 -17.62 12.64
N MET A 37 -15.34 -16.44 12.29
CA MET A 37 -16.47 -15.80 13.01
C MET A 37 -17.75 -16.62 12.85
N SER A 38 -18.00 -17.16 11.65
CA SER A 38 -19.15 -18.02 11.39
C SER A 38 -19.04 -19.32 12.18
N GLU A 39 -17.87 -19.96 12.18
CA GLU A 39 -17.59 -21.19 12.92
C GLU A 39 -17.77 -20.99 14.44
N LEU A 40 -17.22 -19.92 15.01
CA LEU A 40 -17.40 -19.55 16.41
C LEU A 40 -18.89 -19.37 16.75
N THR A 41 -19.64 -18.71 15.86
CA THR A 41 -21.08 -18.46 16.07
C THR A 41 -21.86 -19.77 16.10
N VAL A 42 -21.52 -20.73 15.25
CA VAL A 42 -22.14 -22.07 15.20
C VAL A 42 -21.78 -22.86 16.47
N LEU A 43 -20.50 -22.86 16.86
CA LEU A 43 -20.04 -23.56 18.09
C LEU A 43 -20.74 -23.06 19.34
N ILE A 44 -20.92 -21.73 19.46
CA ILE A 44 -21.62 -21.14 20.63
C ILE A 44 -23.10 -21.51 20.66
N LYS A 45 -23.76 -21.63 19.52
CA LYS A 45 -25.17 -21.97 19.39
C LYS A 45 -25.47 -23.46 19.54
N THR A 46 -24.48 -24.33 19.38
CA THR A 46 -24.66 -25.79 19.41
C THR A 46 -24.56 -26.28 20.86
N PRO A 47 -25.65 -26.85 21.45
CA PRO A 47 -25.59 -27.42 22.79
C PRO A 47 -24.66 -28.62 22.80
N GLY A 48 -23.59 -28.59 23.62
CA GLY A 48 -22.61 -29.67 23.71
C GLY A 48 -21.23 -29.34 23.10
N SER A 49 -21.05 -28.16 22.52
CA SER A 49 -19.71 -27.70 22.08
C SER A 49 -18.81 -27.54 23.31
N GLY A 50 -17.69 -28.24 23.31
CA GLY A 50 -16.71 -28.15 24.39
C GLY A 50 -15.96 -26.81 24.40
N MET A 51 -15.74 -26.28 25.62
CA MET A 51 -14.89 -25.07 25.78
C MET A 51 -13.55 -25.15 25.05
N PRO A 52 -12.86 -26.30 24.93
CA PRO A 52 -11.62 -26.45 24.18
C PRO A 52 -11.75 -26.10 22.69
N GLN A 53 -12.87 -26.43 22.04
CA GLN A 53 -13.08 -26.13 20.61
C GLN A 53 -13.25 -24.61 20.38
N ILE A 54 -13.95 -23.92 21.26
CA ILE A 54 -14.12 -22.47 21.20
C ILE A 54 -12.76 -21.76 21.39
N TRP A 55 -11.93 -22.27 22.30
CA TRP A 55 -10.58 -21.75 22.51
C TRP A 55 -9.69 -21.97 21.29
N ASP A 56 -9.71 -23.13 20.68
CA ASP A 56 -8.89 -23.45 19.50
C ASP A 56 -9.22 -22.55 18.30
N THR A 57 -10.52 -22.41 18.00
CA THR A 57 -10.97 -21.50 16.93
C THR A 57 -10.65 -20.04 17.25
N GLY A 58 -10.81 -19.61 18.52
CA GLY A 58 -10.45 -18.26 18.95
C GLY A 58 -8.97 -17.96 18.86
N VAL A 59 -8.09 -18.89 19.21
CA VAL A 59 -6.63 -18.75 19.07
C VAL A 59 -6.24 -18.71 17.58
N SER A 60 -6.83 -19.56 16.75
CA SER A 60 -6.58 -19.56 15.29
C SER A 60 -6.98 -18.24 14.66
N MET A 61 -8.14 -17.68 15.04
CA MET A 61 -8.57 -16.35 14.62
C MET A 61 -7.59 -15.26 15.05
N LEU A 62 -7.11 -15.30 16.30
CA LEU A 62 -6.12 -14.35 16.81
C LEU A 62 -4.80 -14.43 16.01
N CYS A 63 -4.33 -15.64 15.72
CA CYS A 63 -3.13 -15.83 14.89
C CYS A 63 -3.30 -15.25 13.49
N CYS A 64 -4.45 -15.44 12.85
CA CYS A 64 -4.76 -14.84 11.54
C CYS A 64 -4.74 -13.31 11.57
N VAL A 65 -5.35 -12.70 12.60
CA VAL A 65 -5.34 -11.24 12.78
C VAL A 65 -3.92 -10.71 12.96
N LEU A 66 -3.12 -11.37 13.80
CA LEU A 66 -1.72 -10.95 14.02
C LEU A 66 -0.87 -11.12 12.75
N ALA A 67 -1.09 -12.20 11.99
CA ALA A 67 -0.39 -12.41 10.72
C ALA A 67 -0.77 -11.34 9.69
N SER A 68 -2.06 -11.04 9.53
CA SER A 68 -2.55 -9.96 8.66
C SER A 68 -1.99 -8.60 9.06
N ALA A 69 -1.99 -8.27 10.36
CA ALA A 69 -1.44 -7.03 10.88
C ALA A 69 0.07 -6.90 10.59
N ALA A 70 0.85 -7.96 10.81
CA ALA A 70 2.28 -7.99 10.51
C ALA A 70 2.55 -7.76 9.02
N LEU A 71 1.81 -8.45 8.14
CA LEU A 71 1.91 -8.27 6.68
C LEU A 71 1.54 -6.85 6.27
N SER A 72 0.50 -6.27 6.87
CA SER A 72 0.08 -4.88 6.61
C SER A 72 1.18 -3.88 6.93
N VAL A 73 1.85 -4.02 8.07
CA VAL A 73 2.98 -3.15 8.47
C VAL A 73 4.13 -3.27 7.48
N VAL A 74 4.51 -4.49 7.09
CA VAL A 74 5.58 -4.72 6.11
C VAL A 74 5.22 -4.12 4.74
N CYS A 75 3.99 -4.32 4.28
CA CYS A 75 3.49 -3.72 3.03
C CYS A 75 3.52 -2.20 3.09
N GLY A 76 3.08 -1.61 4.20
CA GLY A 76 3.11 -0.15 4.40
C GLY A 76 4.53 0.40 4.33
N PHE A 77 5.48 -0.26 4.98
CA PHE A 77 6.89 0.12 4.93
C PHE A 77 7.47 0.03 3.51
N LEU A 78 7.19 -1.05 2.77
CA LEU A 78 7.65 -1.20 1.38
C LEU A 78 7.04 -0.15 0.46
N ALA A 79 5.73 0.10 0.58
CA ALA A 79 5.03 1.12 -0.20
C ALA A 79 5.59 2.53 0.07
N ALA A 80 5.85 2.87 1.33
CA ALA A 80 6.47 4.13 1.70
C ALA A 80 7.89 4.27 1.13
N LYS A 81 8.68 3.19 1.12
CA LYS A 81 10.03 3.18 0.57
C LYS A 81 10.04 3.34 -0.95
N ILE A 82 9.11 2.70 -1.66
CA ILE A 82 8.91 2.86 -3.11
C ILE A 82 8.53 4.32 -3.42
N ALA A 83 7.55 4.86 -2.69
CA ALA A 83 7.08 6.23 -2.87
C ALA A 83 8.19 7.27 -2.59
N ALA A 84 9.01 7.05 -1.57
CA ALA A 84 10.14 7.91 -1.25
C ALA A 84 11.23 7.86 -2.34
N GLY A 85 11.57 6.67 -2.87
CA GLY A 85 12.53 6.51 -3.96
C GLY A 85 12.06 7.22 -5.22
N PHE A 86 10.80 7.04 -5.59
CA PHE A 86 10.19 7.74 -6.71
C PHE A 86 10.19 9.28 -6.52
N SER A 87 9.78 9.75 -5.34
CA SER A 87 9.79 11.18 -5.01
C SER A 87 11.19 11.78 -5.10
N TYR A 88 12.22 11.06 -4.67
CA TYR A 88 13.61 11.48 -4.81
C TYR A 88 13.99 11.70 -6.29
N THR A 89 13.70 10.74 -7.15
CA THR A 89 13.98 10.83 -8.58
C THR A 89 13.25 12.00 -9.25
N VAL A 90 11.98 12.21 -8.88
CA VAL A 90 11.21 13.34 -9.43
C VAL A 90 11.75 14.68 -8.96
N ARG A 91 12.15 14.79 -7.69
CA ARG A 91 12.76 16.03 -7.14
C ARG A 91 14.09 16.35 -7.87
N GLU A 92 14.93 15.35 -8.08
CA GLU A 92 16.18 15.49 -8.81
C GLU A 92 15.94 15.98 -10.24
N ASP A 93 15.00 15.37 -10.96
CA ASP A 93 14.63 15.75 -12.33
C ASP A 93 14.08 17.20 -12.40
N VAL A 94 13.19 17.56 -11.47
CA VAL A 94 12.60 18.91 -11.43
C VAL A 94 13.66 19.95 -11.07
N PHE A 95 14.51 19.64 -10.09
CA PHE A 95 15.60 20.55 -9.69
C PHE A 95 16.56 20.80 -10.84
N ASN A 96 17.01 19.76 -11.53
CA ASN A 96 17.92 19.90 -12.68
C ASN A 96 17.25 20.72 -13.78
N LYS A 97 15.96 20.49 -14.06
CA LYS A 97 15.22 21.25 -15.06
C LYS A 97 15.05 22.72 -14.71
N VAL A 98 14.82 23.04 -13.44
CA VAL A 98 14.73 24.43 -12.95
C VAL A 98 16.09 25.10 -12.96
N ALA A 99 17.18 24.36 -12.68
CA ALA A 99 18.54 24.88 -12.75
C ALA A 99 18.96 25.25 -14.19
N ASP A 100 18.39 24.58 -15.19
CA ASP A 100 18.63 24.87 -16.62
C ASP A 100 17.76 26.03 -17.15
N PHE A 101 16.85 26.61 -16.34
CA PHE A 101 16.02 27.73 -16.76
C PHE A 101 16.84 28.99 -17.01
N GLY A 102 16.62 29.60 -18.15
CA GLY A 102 17.14 30.93 -18.45
C GLY A 102 16.38 32.05 -17.77
N GLN A 103 16.87 33.26 -17.93
CA GLN A 103 16.30 34.46 -17.29
C GLN A 103 14.83 34.72 -17.72
N LYS A 104 14.46 34.30 -18.93
CA LYS A 104 13.13 34.47 -19.48
C LYS A 104 12.12 33.53 -18.83
N GLU A 105 12.49 32.27 -18.65
CA GLU A 105 11.66 31.25 -17.98
C GLU A 105 11.50 31.56 -16.49
N MET A 106 12.53 32.08 -15.84
CA MET A 106 12.49 32.50 -14.44
C MET A 106 11.54 33.69 -14.20
N LEU A 107 11.34 34.55 -15.21
CA LEU A 107 10.38 35.67 -15.15
C LEU A 107 8.93 35.20 -15.40
N GLU A 108 8.76 34.14 -16.18
CA GLU A 108 7.44 33.56 -16.49
C GLU A 108 6.89 32.76 -15.29
N PHE A 109 7.75 32.03 -14.59
CA PHE A 109 7.40 31.28 -13.38
C PHE A 109 7.85 32.02 -12.14
N SER A 110 6.92 32.48 -11.30
CA SER A 110 7.29 33.11 -10.04
C SER A 110 8.06 32.14 -9.11
N VAL A 111 9.11 32.64 -8.45
CA VAL A 111 9.93 31.84 -7.52
C VAL A 111 9.08 31.08 -6.48
N PRO A 112 8.08 31.71 -5.83
CA PRO A 112 7.19 30.98 -4.90
C PRO A 112 6.43 29.81 -5.54
N SER A 113 6.00 29.93 -6.80
CA SER A 113 5.33 28.85 -7.53
C SER A 113 6.28 27.67 -7.80
N LEU A 114 7.52 27.95 -8.18
CA LEU A 114 8.54 26.91 -8.40
C LEU A 114 8.87 26.17 -7.10
N ILE A 115 9.00 26.89 -5.98
CA ILE A 115 9.24 26.28 -4.67
C ILE A 115 8.07 25.38 -4.28
N ASN A 116 6.83 25.84 -4.44
CA ASN A 116 5.65 25.03 -4.10
C ASN A 116 5.56 23.75 -4.94
N ARG A 117 5.84 23.82 -6.25
CA ARG A 117 5.86 22.65 -7.14
C ARG A 117 6.97 21.66 -6.80
N THR A 118 8.15 22.14 -6.43
CA THR A 118 9.29 21.28 -6.08
C THR A 118 9.18 20.65 -4.69
N THR A 119 8.37 21.21 -3.80
CA THR A 119 8.22 20.73 -2.42
C THR A 119 6.87 20.07 -2.19
N ASN A 120 5.80 20.84 -2.23
CA ASN A 120 4.47 20.40 -1.82
C ASN A 120 3.83 19.42 -2.83
N ASP A 121 3.86 19.77 -4.13
CA ASP A 121 3.24 18.93 -5.17
C ASP A 121 3.89 17.55 -5.25
N ILE A 122 5.23 17.49 -5.14
CA ILE A 122 5.95 16.21 -5.13
C ILE A 122 5.64 15.40 -3.87
N THR A 123 5.46 16.06 -2.73
CA THR A 123 5.08 15.38 -1.49
C THR A 123 3.66 14.79 -1.61
N GLN A 124 2.73 15.50 -2.23
CA GLN A 124 1.39 14.98 -2.50
C GLN A 124 1.41 13.78 -3.45
N ILE A 125 2.23 13.81 -4.50
CA ILE A 125 2.45 12.66 -5.39
C ILE A 125 3.02 11.47 -4.63
N GLN A 126 3.95 11.70 -3.71
CA GLN A 126 4.52 10.65 -2.85
C GLN A 126 3.44 9.96 -2.01
N VAL A 127 2.58 10.73 -1.36
CA VAL A 127 1.47 10.19 -0.55
C VAL A 127 0.47 9.43 -1.43
N LEU A 128 0.14 9.96 -2.60
CA LEU A 128 -0.76 9.32 -3.56
C LEU A 128 -0.20 7.98 -4.06
N ILE A 129 1.10 7.88 -4.30
CA ILE A 129 1.75 6.62 -4.70
C ILE A 129 1.75 5.63 -3.53
N ALA A 130 2.11 6.07 -2.31
CA ALA A 130 2.17 5.21 -1.15
C ALA A 130 0.80 4.58 -0.81
N MET A 131 -0.27 5.38 -0.84
CA MET A 131 -1.63 4.91 -0.58
C MET A 131 -2.24 4.21 -1.80
N GLY A 132 -2.05 4.79 -2.99
CA GLY A 132 -2.62 4.29 -4.24
C GLY A 132 -2.13 2.89 -4.59
N LEU A 133 -0.86 2.59 -4.33
CA LEU A 133 -0.28 1.28 -4.62
C LEU A 133 -1.00 0.17 -3.82
N GLN A 134 -1.30 0.41 -2.55
CA GLN A 134 -2.03 -0.54 -1.73
C GLN A 134 -3.50 -0.66 -2.15
N ILE A 135 -4.19 0.46 -2.37
CA ILE A 135 -5.61 0.47 -2.71
C ILE A 135 -5.84 -0.17 -4.09
N ILE A 136 -5.03 0.19 -5.10
CA ILE A 136 -5.19 -0.32 -6.47
C ILE A 136 -4.97 -1.84 -6.54
N ILE A 137 -4.09 -2.38 -5.71
CA ILE A 137 -3.85 -3.83 -5.67
C ILE A 137 -4.94 -4.52 -4.83
N LYS A 138 -5.24 -3.99 -3.65
CA LYS A 138 -6.14 -4.65 -2.68
C LYS A 138 -7.60 -4.65 -3.14
N SER A 139 -8.10 -3.53 -3.68
CA SER A 139 -9.53 -3.36 -4.02
C SER A 139 -10.05 -4.35 -5.06
N PRO A 140 -9.42 -4.55 -6.24
CA PRO A 140 -9.96 -5.47 -7.24
C PRO A 140 -9.90 -6.93 -6.78
N ILE A 141 -8.88 -7.30 -6.02
CA ILE A 141 -8.71 -8.67 -5.53
C ILE A 141 -9.78 -8.98 -4.48
N MET A 142 -10.00 -8.06 -3.53
CA MET A 142 -11.07 -8.22 -2.54
C MET A 142 -12.45 -8.24 -3.20
N ALA A 143 -12.70 -7.41 -4.22
CA ALA A 143 -13.98 -7.40 -4.92
C ALA A 143 -14.26 -8.71 -5.64
N VAL A 144 -13.27 -9.27 -6.34
CA VAL A 144 -13.40 -10.57 -7.03
C VAL A 144 -13.63 -11.69 -6.03
N TRP A 145 -12.87 -11.73 -4.95
CA TRP A 145 -12.95 -12.79 -3.95
C TRP A 145 -14.24 -12.75 -3.12
N ALA A 146 -14.79 -11.54 -2.88
CA ALA A 146 -16.04 -11.38 -2.14
C ALA A 146 -17.29 -11.80 -2.95
N ILE A 147 -17.16 -12.01 -4.29
CA ILE A 147 -18.25 -12.44 -5.18
C ILE A 147 -18.25 -13.98 -5.37
N ILE A 148 -17.10 -14.63 -5.16
CA ILE A 148 -16.95 -16.09 -5.29
C ILE A 148 -17.26 -16.78 -3.98
#